data_d96da5ad73a278ed1fb186019acc7994
#
_entry.id   d96da5ad73a278ed1fb186019acc7994
#
_cell.length_a   1.000
_cell.length_b   1.000
_cell.length_c   1.000
_cell.angle_alpha   90.00
_cell.angle_beta   90.00
_cell.angle_gamma   90.00
#
_symmetry.space_group_name_H-M   'P 1'
#
loop_
_entity.id
_entity.type
_entity.pdbx_description
1 polymer ?
#
loop_
_entity_poly.entity_id
_entity_poly.type
_entity_poly.pdbx_seq_one_letter_code
_entity_poly.pdbx_strand_id
1 'polypeptide(L)'
;MAKLSKEFVDGCLKLADDDRSKLTEMERTMPGDCSSKLRSFLNNVVSKENTKYLEIGLFRGSSFIPAMYGNLKTKAVGVDNWMYDRTEPRKIPPKGFIWDNVKSGFEDNL
;
A
#
# COMPACT_ATOMS: atom_id res chain seq x y z
N MET A 1 17.82 -5.22 -13.64
CA MET A 1 16.67 -5.29 -12.72
C MET A 1 16.45 -6.72 -12.28
N ALA A 2 16.29 -6.94 -10.99
CA ALA A 2 16.01 -8.27 -10.47
C ALA A 2 14.63 -8.76 -10.93
N LYS A 3 14.56 -10.02 -11.37
CA LYS A 3 13.30 -10.64 -11.81
C LYS A 3 12.61 -11.28 -10.61
N LEU A 4 11.32 -11.00 -10.43
CA LEU A 4 10.53 -11.64 -9.38
C LEU A 4 10.17 -13.07 -9.82
N SER A 5 10.56 -14.06 -9.01
CA SER A 5 10.18 -15.45 -9.26
C SER A 5 8.87 -15.78 -8.56
N LYS A 6 8.19 -16.82 -9.08
CA LYS A 6 6.96 -17.31 -8.44
C LYS A 6 7.23 -17.78 -7.02
N GLU A 7 8.34 -18.49 -6.80
CA GLU A 7 8.73 -18.98 -5.48
C GLU A 7 8.92 -17.85 -4.48
N PHE A 8 9.56 -16.78 -4.91
CA PHE A 8 9.75 -15.59 -4.05
C PHE A 8 8.41 -14.96 -3.69
N VAL A 9 7.53 -14.76 -4.67
CA VAL A 9 6.21 -14.13 -4.43
C VAL A 9 5.36 -15.02 -3.52
N ASP A 10 5.35 -16.33 -3.75
CA ASP A 10 4.63 -17.30 -2.90
C ASP A 10 5.17 -17.28 -1.46
N GLY A 11 6.49 -17.14 -1.30
CA GLY A 11 7.12 -17.00 0.01
C GLY A 11 6.69 -15.73 0.72
N CYS A 12 6.59 -14.60 0.00
CA CYS A 12 6.10 -13.34 0.55
C CYS A 12 4.66 -13.47 1.05
N LEU A 13 3.82 -14.21 0.32
CA LEU A 13 2.44 -14.43 0.70
C LEU A 13 2.33 -15.30 1.96
N LYS A 14 3.14 -16.36 2.05
CA LYS A 14 3.17 -17.22 3.24
C LYS A 14 3.58 -16.45 4.49
N LEU A 15 4.60 -15.60 4.38
CA LEU A 15 5.00 -14.74 5.50
C LEU A 15 3.87 -13.80 5.90
N ALA A 16 3.17 -13.22 4.92
CA ALA A 16 2.05 -12.31 5.18
C ALA A 16 0.86 -13.01 5.86
N ASP A 17 0.64 -14.30 5.60
CA ASP A 17 -0.39 -15.08 6.28
C ASP A 17 -0.17 -15.10 7.80
N ASP A 18 1.08 -15.00 8.24
CA ASP A 18 1.48 -14.96 9.65
C ASP A 18 1.79 -13.53 10.13
N ASP A 19 1.35 -12.52 9.40
CA ASP A 19 1.65 -11.09 9.64
C ASP A 19 3.16 -10.79 9.70
N ARG A 20 3.97 -11.56 8.98
CA ARG A 20 5.43 -11.39 8.99
C ARG A 20 5.89 -10.50 7.85
N SER A 21 6.51 -9.37 8.20
CA SER A 21 7.09 -8.38 7.31
C SER A 21 7.95 -7.44 8.16
N LYS A 22 8.44 -6.35 7.54
CA LYS A 22 9.13 -5.29 8.30
C LYS A 22 8.15 -4.39 9.07
N LEU A 23 6.84 -4.53 8.83
CA LEU A 23 5.83 -3.66 9.42
C LEU A 23 5.66 -3.90 10.90
N THR A 24 5.47 -2.81 11.66
CA THR A 24 4.94 -2.88 13.02
C THR A 24 3.41 -2.88 12.97
N GLU A 25 2.78 -3.04 14.14
CA GLU A 25 1.33 -2.99 14.24
C GLU A 25 0.76 -1.67 13.70
N MET A 26 1.46 -0.56 13.93
CA MET A 26 1.03 0.75 13.48
C MET A 26 0.80 0.79 11.96
N GLU A 27 1.78 0.32 11.18
CA GLU A 27 1.65 0.33 9.71
C GLU A 27 0.64 -0.71 9.22
N ARG A 28 0.52 -1.85 9.90
CA ARG A 28 -0.47 -2.85 9.54
C ARG A 28 -1.90 -2.39 9.75
N THR A 29 -2.12 -1.46 10.68
CA THR A 29 -3.46 -1.02 11.09
C THR A 29 -3.76 0.44 10.77
N MET A 30 -2.89 1.14 10.05
CA MET A 30 -3.11 2.54 9.70
C MET A 30 -4.40 2.73 8.91
N PRO A 31 -5.03 3.94 8.99
CA PRO A 31 -6.28 4.19 8.28
C PRO A 31 -6.15 3.99 6.77
N GLY A 32 -7.18 3.42 6.16
CA GLY A 32 -7.25 3.21 4.73
C GLY A 32 -7.85 1.85 4.39
N ASP A 33 -8.10 1.66 3.10
CA ASP A 33 -8.85 0.52 2.60
C ASP A 33 -7.90 -0.59 2.12
N CYS A 34 -7.15 -1.15 3.07
CA CYS A 34 -6.18 -2.20 2.78
C CYS A 34 -6.04 -3.11 3.99
N SER A 35 -6.04 -4.44 3.77
CA SER A 35 -5.90 -5.39 4.86
C SER A 35 -4.46 -5.47 5.38
N SER A 36 -4.31 -5.88 6.63
CA SER A 36 -3.00 -6.14 7.24
C SER A 36 -2.18 -7.14 6.43
N LYS A 37 -2.80 -8.22 5.98
CA LYS A 37 -2.16 -9.25 5.17
C LYS A 37 -1.64 -8.68 3.84
N LEU A 38 -2.44 -7.89 3.14
CA LEU A 38 -2.02 -7.28 1.88
C LEU A 38 -0.86 -6.32 2.10
N ARG A 39 -0.91 -5.53 3.15
CA ARG A 39 0.18 -4.61 3.50
C ARG A 39 1.48 -5.35 3.76
N SER A 40 1.44 -6.43 4.52
CA SER A 40 2.61 -7.26 4.79
C SER A 40 3.12 -7.94 3.52
N PHE A 41 2.23 -8.43 2.67
CA PHE A 41 2.60 -9.03 1.40
C PHE A 41 3.34 -8.03 0.50
N LEU A 42 2.78 -6.83 0.31
CA LEU A 42 3.42 -5.79 -0.50
C LEU A 42 4.78 -5.39 0.08
N ASN A 43 4.86 -5.22 1.39
CA ASN A 43 6.12 -4.91 2.06
C ASN A 43 7.18 -5.98 1.79
N ASN A 44 6.80 -7.25 1.87
CA ASN A 44 7.72 -8.36 1.61
C ASN A 44 8.21 -8.38 0.16
N VAL A 45 7.31 -8.20 -0.80
CA VAL A 45 7.68 -8.17 -2.24
C VAL A 45 8.62 -7.01 -2.54
N VAL A 46 8.30 -5.82 -2.05
CA VAL A 46 9.08 -4.61 -2.28
C VAL A 46 10.44 -4.66 -1.59
N SER A 47 10.62 -5.52 -0.59
CA SER A 47 11.88 -5.67 0.12
C SER A 47 12.99 -6.30 -0.72
N LYS A 48 12.65 -6.95 -1.85
CA LYS A 48 13.65 -7.57 -2.73
C LYS A 48 14.56 -6.51 -3.35
N GLU A 49 15.87 -6.76 -3.30
CA GLU A 49 16.88 -5.86 -3.86
C GLU A 49 16.60 -5.53 -5.33
N ASN A 50 16.81 -4.26 -5.70
CA ASN A 50 16.59 -3.73 -7.06
C ASN A 50 15.13 -3.81 -7.56
N THR A 51 14.16 -4.02 -6.69
CA THR A 51 12.74 -3.95 -7.04
C THR A 51 12.36 -2.49 -7.32
N LYS A 52 11.50 -2.29 -8.30
CA LYS A 52 10.84 -1.01 -8.59
C LYS A 52 9.35 -1.16 -8.32
N TYR A 53 8.76 -0.16 -7.69
CA TYR A 53 7.36 -0.21 -7.29
C TYR A 53 6.58 0.96 -7.87
N LEU A 54 5.49 0.66 -8.54
CA LEU A 54 4.53 1.65 -9.03
C LEU A 54 3.16 1.34 -8.47
N GLU A 55 2.55 2.31 -7.84
CA GLU A 55 1.18 2.20 -7.37
C GLU A 55 0.32 3.30 -8.00
N ILE A 56 -0.80 2.90 -8.57
CA ILE A 56 -1.79 3.81 -9.15
C ILE A 56 -3.02 3.79 -8.25
N GLY A 57 -3.43 4.98 -7.79
CA GLY A 57 -4.52 5.11 -6.84
C GLY A 57 -4.04 5.00 -5.40
N LEU A 58 -3.45 6.07 -4.88
CA LEU A 58 -2.84 6.06 -3.53
C LEU A 58 -3.87 6.14 -2.40
N PHE A 59 -4.97 6.83 -2.65
CA PHE A 59 -5.95 7.16 -1.61
C PHE A 59 -5.24 7.78 -0.40
N ARG A 60 -5.29 7.16 0.79
CA ARG A 60 -4.58 7.64 1.99
C ARG A 60 -3.19 7.04 2.16
N GLY A 61 -2.71 6.29 1.16
CA GLY A 61 -1.42 5.62 1.23
C GLY A 61 -1.44 4.34 2.05
N SER A 62 -2.60 3.75 2.28
CA SER A 62 -2.76 2.57 3.14
C SER A 62 -2.06 1.31 2.62
N SER A 63 -1.74 1.27 1.33
CA SER A 63 -0.93 0.22 0.74
C SER A 63 0.48 0.70 0.37
N PHE A 64 0.61 1.92 -0.17
CA PHE A 64 1.89 2.47 -0.61
C PHE A 64 2.86 2.70 0.55
N ILE A 65 2.38 3.34 1.62
CA ILE A 65 3.24 3.64 2.77
C ILE A 65 3.71 2.36 3.46
N PRO A 66 2.85 1.38 3.79
CA PRO A 66 3.33 0.11 4.31
C PRO A 66 4.28 -0.63 3.37
N ALA A 67 4.02 -0.64 2.06
CA ALA A 67 4.91 -1.31 1.09
C ALA A 67 6.33 -0.76 1.19
N MET A 68 6.48 0.55 1.37
CA MET A 68 7.78 1.22 1.41
C MET A 68 8.44 1.23 2.78
N TYR A 69 7.71 0.92 3.84
CA TYR A 69 8.25 0.96 5.19
C TYR A 69 9.46 0.04 5.34
N GLY A 70 10.58 0.60 5.76
CA GLY A 70 11.83 -0.15 5.89
C GLY A 70 12.50 -0.50 4.55
N ASN A 71 11.94 -0.09 3.42
CA ASN A 71 12.44 -0.37 2.07
C ASN A 71 12.94 0.89 1.38
N LEU A 72 13.70 1.72 2.08
CA LEU A 72 14.09 3.06 1.64
C LEU A 72 14.96 3.08 0.39
N LYS A 73 15.61 1.96 0.03
CA LYS A 73 16.44 1.87 -1.18
C LYS A 73 15.63 1.51 -2.42
N THR A 74 14.37 1.13 -2.27
CA THR A 74 13.51 0.80 -3.39
C THR A 74 13.06 2.06 -4.11
N LYS A 75 13.14 2.05 -5.44
CA LYS A 75 12.59 3.13 -6.25
C LYS A 75 11.09 2.94 -6.38
N ALA A 76 10.32 3.92 -5.95
CA ALA A 76 8.87 3.83 -5.97
C ALA A 76 8.25 5.12 -6.49
N VAL A 77 7.12 4.97 -7.18
CA VAL A 77 6.29 6.07 -7.67
C VAL A 77 4.84 5.77 -7.32
N GLY A 78 4.20 6.71 -6.66
CA GLY A 78 2.77 6.67 -6.41
C GLY A 78 2.06 7.71 -7.26
N VAL A 79 0.94 7.35 -7.86
CA VAL A 79 0.16 8.23 -8.74
C VAL A 79 -1.28 8.29 -8.26
N ASP A 80 -1.77 9.50 -8.06
CA ASP A 80 -3.18 9.72 -7.72
C ASP A 80 -3.58 11.12 -8.19
N ASN A 81 -4.78 11.24 -8.74
CA ASN A 81 -5.36 12.53 -9.11
C ASN A 81 -6.27 13.10 -8.01
N TRP A 82 -6.44 12.38 -6.91
CA TRP A 82 -7.31 12.73 -5.79
C TRP A 82 -8.77 12.98 -6.20
N MET A 83 -9.20 12.34 -7.31
CA MET A 83 -10.55 12.44 -7.83
C MET A 83 -11.33 11.17 -7.56
N TYR A 84 -12.63 11.29 -7.35
CA TYR A 84 -13.52 10.17 -7.10
C TYR A 84 -14.59 10.09 -8.19
N ASP A 85 -14.76 8.92 -8.78
CA ASP A 85 -15.80 8.70 -9.81
C ASP A 85 -17.15 8.48 -9.13
N ARG A 86 -17.97 9.51 -9.12
CA ARG A 86 -19.31 9.48 -8.52
C ARG A 86 -20.36 8.81 -9.41
N THR A 87 -20.00 8.43 -10.63
CA THR A 87 -20.92 7.75 -11.53
C THR A 87 -21.02 6.27 -11.24
N GLU A 88 -20.06 5.70 -10.51
CA GLU A 88 -20.05 4.29 -10.14
C GLU A 88 -20.43 4.14 -8.67
N PRO A 89 -21.57 3.48 -8.35
CA PRO A 89 -22.05 3.37 -6.96
C PRO A 89 -21.04 2.79 -5.96
N ARG A 90 -20.20 1.84 -6.41
CA ARG A 90 -19.20 1.22 -5.54
C ARG A 90 -18.09 2.18 -5.12
N LYS A 91 -17.93 3.28 -5.85
CA LYS A 91 -16.92 4.31 -5.59
C LYS A 91 -17.48 5.53 -4.90
N ILE A 92 -18.80 5.55 -4.62
CA ILE A 92 -19.41 6.66 -3.90
C ILE A 92 -18.98 6.58 -2.45
N PRO A 93 -18.38 7.66 -1.88
CA PRO A 93 -17.95 7.63 -0.50
C PRO A 93 -19.14 7.54 0.46
N PRO A 94 -18.94 6.97 1.67
CA PRO A 94 -20.00 6.90 2.66
C PRO A 94 -20.46 8.30 3.07
N LYS A 95 -21.69 8.36 3.64
CA LYS A 95 -22.26 9.62 4.14
C LYS A 95 -21.31 10.27 5.13
N GLY A 96 -21.05 11.57 4.94
CA GLY A 96 -20.13 12.31 5.79
C GLY A 96 -18.67 12.27 5.36
N PHE A 97 -18.36 11.56 4.28
CA PHE A 97 -17.02 11.53 3.72
C PHE A 97 -16.66 12.89 3.13
N ILE A 98 -15.45 13.39 3.44
CA ILE A 98 -14.94 14.64 2.90
C ILE A 98 -13.72 14.31 2.04
N TRP A 99 -13.82 14.57 0.74
CA TRP A 99 -12.79 14.19 -0.23
C TRP A 99 -11.42 14.82 0.08
N ASP A 100 -11.41 16.08 0.50
CA ASP A 100 -10.16 16.78 0.82
C ASP A 100 -9.37 16.09 1.94
N ASN A 101 -10.05 15.35 2.83
CA ASN A 101 -9.41 14.63 3.91
C ASN A 101 -8.63 13.39 3.43
N VAL A 102 -8.89 12.90 2.23
CA VAL A 102 -8.16 11.74 1.67
C VAL A 102 -6.73 12.13 1.37
N LYS A 103 -6.54 13.23 0.63
CA LYS A 103 -5.21 13.73 0.29
C LYS A 103 -4.45 14.15 1.56
N SER A 104 -5.12 14.88 2.44
CA SER A 104 -4.55 15.29 3.72
C SER A 104 -4.17 14.06 4.56
N GLY A 105 -5.02 13.04 4.61
CA GLY A 105 -4.72 11.79 5.30
C GLY A 105 -3.50 11.07 4.73
N PHE A 106 -3.30 11.11 3.41
CA PHE A 106 -2.08 10.57 2.79
C PHE A 106 -0.85 11.35 3.23
N GLU A 107 -0.91 12.68 3.16
CA GLU A 107 0.22 13.54 3.56
C GLU A 107 0.58 13.35 5.03
N ASP A 108 -0.41 13.19 5.91
CA ASP A 108 -0.20 12.95 7.34
C ASP A 108 0.47 11.60 7.62
N ASN A 109 0.30 10.62 6.73
CA ASN A 109 0.83 9.27 6.89
C ASN A 109 2.24 9.09 6.31
N LEU A 110 2.77 10.09 5.62
CA LEU A 110 4.11 10.01 5.01
C LEU A 110 5.26 9.90 6.04
#